data_4b535bddf908eeff49d8c88a1dc0ec76
#
_entry.id   4b535bddf908eeff49d8c88a1dc0ec76
#
_cell.length_a   1.000
_cell.length_b   1.000
_cell.length_c   1.000
_cell.angle_alpha   90.00
_cell.angle_beta   90.00
_cell.angle_gamma   90.00
#
_symmetry.space_group_name_H-M   'P 1'
#
loop_
_entity.id
_entity.type
_entity.pdbx_description
1 polymer ?
#
loop_
_entity_poly.entity_id
_entity_poly.type
_entity_poly.pdbx_seq_one_letter_code
_entity_poly.pdbx_strand_id
1 'polypeptide(L)'
;MKPLDLGALRRAIADARPGNANDLVRRTLAQHGLAADSSGAAATNPLSALSGMGARPDTAPTERPVPGARFDSGHFVCDAGGREYLKYVPASAANGAAGVIMMLHGCTQNGADFAVGTRMNALAEQHRLIIVYPRQSRGDNAQSCWNWFSPGDQRRGRGEPAILAGLASEISRDHD
;
A
#
# COMPACT_ATOMS: atom_id res chain seq x y z
N MET A 1 4.08 16.46 -44.50
CA MET A 1 3.96 16.69 -43.05
C MET A 1 3.28 18.03 -42.82
N LYS A 2 2.10 18.05 -42.19
CA LYS A 2 1.41 19.30 -41.83
C LYS A 2 2.11 19.91 -40.61
N PRO A 3 2.39 21.22 -40.59
CA PRO A 3 2.96 21.87 -39.43
C PRO A 3 1.99 21.83 -38.24
N LEU A 4 2.50 21.53 -37.04
CA LEU A 4 1.74 21.60 -35.81
C LEU A 4 1.31 23.06 -35.55
N ASP A 5 0.00 23.28 -35.46
CA ASP A 5 -0.57 24.58 -35.12
C ASP A 5 -0.46 24.81 -33.58
N LEU A 6 0.65 25.43 -33.17
CA LEU A 6 0.89 25.85 -31.81
C LEU A 6 -0.16 26.84 -31.25
N GLY A 7 -0.86 27.53 -32.12
CA GLY A 7 -1.95 28.47 -31.75
C GLY A 7 -3.21 27.72 -31.28
N ALA A 8 -3.51 26.59 -31.90
CA ALA A 8 -4.63 25.73 -31.50
C ALA A 8 -4.34 25.05 -30.14
N LEU A 9 -3.10 24.64 -29.92
CA LEU A 9 -2.68 24.05 -28.65
C LEU A 9 -2.73 25.05 -27.49
N ARG A 10 -2.30 26.29 -27.69
CA ARG A 10 -2.41 27.36 -26.70
C ARG A 10 -3.86 27.73 -26.34
N ARG A 11 -4.77 27.70 -27.31
CA ARG A 11 -6.20 27.92 -27.06
C ARG A 11 -6.81 26.77 -26.25
N ALA A 12 -6.50 25.54 -26.55
CA ALA A 12 -6.97 24.37 -25.82
C ALA A 12 -6.48 24.35 -24.33
N ILE A 13 -5.28 24.87 -24.06
CA ILE A 13 -4.75 24.99 -22.69
C ILE A 13 -5.40 26.18 -21.95
N ALA A 14 -5.72 27.28 -22.65
CA ALA A 14 -6.36 28.46 -22.05
C ALA A 14 -7.83 28.22 -21.67
N ASP A 15 -8.51 27.29 -22.33
CA ASP A 15 -9.89 26.89 -22.04
C ASP A 15 -10.02 25.85 -20.90
N ALA A 16 -8.90 25.32 -20.39
CA ALA A 16 -8.84 24.48 -19.21
C ALA A 16 -9.00 25.31 -17.92
N ARG A 17 -10.16 25.94 -17.72
CA ARG A 17 -10.49 26.65 -16.49
C ARG A 17 -10.74 25.67 -15.34
N PRO A 18 -10.41 26.04 -14.07
CA PRO A 18 -10.62 25.17 -12.89
C PRO A 18 -12.06 24.64 -12.71
N GLY A 19 -13.06 25.35 -13.28
CA GLY A 19 -14.44 24.89 -13.28
C GLY A 19 -14.70 23.63 -14.11
N ASN A 20 -13.94 23.40 -15.17
CA ASN A 20 -14.12 22.23 -16.05
C ASN A 20 -13.60 20.92 -15.43
N ALA A 21 -12.63 20.99 -14.53
CA ALA A 21 -12.11 19.80 -13.85
C ALA A 21 -13.15 19.19 -12.92
N ASN A 22 -13.86 20.00 -12.15
CA ASN A 22 -14.94 19.54 -11.26
C ASN A 22 -16.13 18.98 -12.03
N ASP A 23 -16.46 19.57 -13.18
CA ASP A 23 -17.52 19.08 -14.05
C ASP A 23 -17.15 17.76 -14.73
N LEU A 24 -15.89 17.59 -15.11
CA LEU A 24 -15.38 16.33 -15.64
C LEU A 24 -15.45 15.23 -14.58
N VAL A 25 -14.98 15.51 -13.36
CA VAL A 25 -15.05 14.57 -12.22
C VAL A 25 -16.50 14.19 -11.92
N ARG A 26 -17.43 15.15 -11.85
CA ARG A 26 -18.86 14.88 -11.63
C ARG A 26 -19.46 13.99 -12.71
N ARG A 27 -19.17 14.27 -13.98
CA ARG A 27 -19.66 13.44 -15.11
C ARG A 27 -19.10 12.03 -15.04
N THR A 28 -17.83 11.88 -14.75
CA THR A 28 -17.20 10.55 -14.61
C THR A 28 -17.79 9.77 -13.45
N LEU A 29 -17.99 10.40 -12.29
CA LEU A 29 -18.63 9.77 -11.14
C LEU A 29 -20.09 9.38 -11.45
N ALA A 30 -20.84 10.24 -12.16
CA ALA A 30 -22.21 9.95 -12.57
C ALA A 30 -22.29 8.74 -13.53
N GLN A 31 -21.36 8.64 -14.48
CA GLN A 31 -21.28 7.51 -15.42
C GLN A 31 -21.02 6.17 -14.73
N HIS A 32 -20.35 6.18 -13.56
CA HIS A 32 -20.06 4.99 -12.79
C HIS A 32 -21.01 4.76 -11.58
N GLY A 33 -22.15 5.50 -11.53
CA GLY A 33 -23.13 5.37 -10.46
C GLY A 33 -22.66 5.84 -9.08
N LEU A 34 -21.60 6.66 -9.03
CA LEU A 34 -21.00 7.20 -7.82
C LEU A 34 -21.35 8.67 -7.55
N ALA A 35 -22.29 9.25 -8.33
CA ALA A 35 -22.83 10.59 -8.07
C ALA A 35 -23.74 10.52 -6.84
N ALA A 36 -23.40 11.23 -5.76
CA ALA A 36 -24.28 11.42 -4.63
C ALA A 36 -25.45 12.31 -5.07
N ASP A 37 -26.68 11.78 -5.00
CA ASP A 37 -27.91 12.56 -5.19
C ASP A 37 -27.96 13.64 -4.10
N SER A 38 -27.88 14.90 -4.53
CA SER A 38 -28.00 16.08 -3.67
C SER A 38 -29.47 16.42 -3.44
N SER A 39 -30.22 15.53 -2.82
CA SER A 39 -31.54 15.80 -2.30
C SER A 39 -31.57 15.60 -0.79
N GLY A 40 -31.34 16.69 -0.05
CA GLY A 40 -31.85 16.93 1.28
C GLY A 40 -31.20 16.21 2.44
N ALA A 41 -30.02 16.67 2.89
CA ALA A 41 -29.63 16.70 4.29
C ALA A 41 -28.41 17.64 4.47
N ALA A 42 -28.35 18.32 5.61
CA ALA A 42 -27.39 19.34 5.95
C ALA A 42 -25.96 19.02 5.53
N ALA A 43 -25.29 20.00 4.93
CA ALA A 43 -23.92 19.96 4.44
C ALA A 43 -22.93 19.62 5.59
N THR A 44 -22.69 18.36 5.83
CA THR A 44 -21.48 17.92 6.50
C THR A 44 -20.38 17.88 5.43
N ASN A 45 -19.34 18.67 5.63
CA ASN A 45 -18.18 18.78 4.76
C ASN A 45 -17.62 17.38 4.45
N PRO A 46 -17.54 16.94 3.16
CA PRO A 46 -16.99 15.63 2.82
C PRO A 46 -15.53 15.44 3.27
N LEU A 47 -14.80 16.53 3.52
CA LEU A 47 -13.47 16.47 4.15
C LEU A 47 -13.50 16.04 5.62
N SER A 48 -14.61 16.23 6.35
CA SER A 48 -14.73 15.78 7.73
C SER A 48 -14.87 14.26 7.84
N ALA A 49 -15.36 13.59 6.79
CA ALA A 49 -15.42 12.12 6.73
C ALA A 49 -14.03 11.48 6.56
N LEU A 50 -13.07 12.20 5.97
CA LEU A 50 -11.68 11.76 5.83
C LEU A 50 -10.86 11.99 7.10
N SER A 51 -11.24 12.94 7.96
CA SER A 51 -10.55 13.22 9.22
C SER A 51 -10.81 12.17 10.31
N GLY A 52 -11.79 11.29 10.13
CA GLY A 52 -12.14 10.20 11.04
C GLY A 52 -11.41 8.88 10.75
N MET A 53 -10.60 8.80 9.71
CA MET A 53 -9.73 7.64 9.45
C MET A 53 -8.46 7.74 10.31
N GLY A 54 -8.64 7.78 11.64
CA GLY A 54 -7.59 7.48 12.59
C GLY A 54 -7.01 6.12 12.24
N ALA A 55 -5.68 5.98 12.39
CA ALA A 55 -4.99 4.71 12.18
C ALA A 55 -5.80 3.58 12.83
N ARG A 56 -6.41 2.75 12.00
CA ARG A 56 -7.03 1.51 12.48
C ARG A 56 -5.91 0.70 13.13
N PRO A 57 -6.12 0.13 14.31
CA PRO A 57 -5.16 -0.83 14.84
C PRO A 57 -4.96 -1.93 13.80
N ASP A 58 -3.73 -2.43 13.69
CA ASP A 58 -3.38 -3.59 12.85
C ASP A 58 -4.16 -4.84 13.34
N THR A 59 -5.46 -4.82 13.13
CA THR A 59 -6.29 -6.01 13.30
C THR A 59 -6.13 -6.85 12.05
N ALA A 60 -5.85 -8.13 12.25
CA ALA A 60 -5.72 -9.11 11.18
C ALA A 60 -6.86 -8.98 10.15
N PRO A 61 -6.55 -9.14 8.86
CA PRO A 61 -7.51 -8.93 7.80
C PRO A 61 -8.73 -9.83 7.95
N THR A 62 -9.90 -9.30 7.59
CA THR A 62 -11.21 -10.00 7.61
C THR A 62 -11.35 -11.01 6.44
N GLU A 63 -10.25 -11.44 5.83
CA GLU A 63 -10.28 -12.60 4.93
C GLU A 63 -10.55 -13.86 5.76
N ARG A 64 -11.42 -14.75 5.24
CA ARG A 64 -11.66 -16.03 5.93
C ARG A 64 -10.32 -16.76 6.03
N PRO A 65 -9.89 -17.17 7.25
CA PRO A 65 -8.65 -17.90 7.39
C PRO A 65 -8.69 -19.17 6.55
N VAL A 66 -7.68 -19.38 5.72
CA VAL A 66 -7.50 -20.66 5.04
C VAL A 66 -7.04 -21.67 6.09
N PRO A 67 -7.72 -22.81 6.25
CA PRO A 67 -7.32 -23.80 7.25
C PRO A 67 -5.87 -24.24 7.02
N GLY A 68 -5.03 -24.16 8.06
CA GLY A 68 -3.61 -24.47 8.00
C GLY A 68 -2.69 -23.32 7.59
N ALA A 69 -3.23 -22.21 7.10
CA ALA A 69 -2.45 -20.99 6.89
C ALA A 69 -2.24 -20.23 8.21
N ARG A 70 -1.17 -19.46 8.28
CA ARG A 70 -0.86 -18.60 9.42
C ARG A 70 -0.63 -17.17 8.96
N PHE A 71 -1.10 -16.22 9.77
CA PHE A 71 -0.85 -14.80 9.56
C PHE A 71 -0.39 -14.19 10.89
N ASP A 72 0.90 -14.13 11.07
CA ASP A 72 1.56 -13.85 12.34
C ASP A 72 2.25 -12.49 12.29
N SER A 73 2.35 -11.81 13.44
CA SER A 73 3.21 -10.64 13.62
C SER A 73 4.59 -11.06 14.11
N GLY A 74 5.62 -10.35 13.68
CA GLY A 74 6.99 -10.52 14.12
C GLY A 74 7.72 -9.18 14.22
N HIS A 75 8.93 -9.24 14.77
CA HIS A 75 9.83 -8.10 14.87
C HIS A 75 11.24 -8.53 14.49
N PHE A 76 11.83 -7.86 13.52
CA PHE A 76 13.20 -8.07 13.07
C PHE A 76 14.09 -6.93 13.55
N VAL A 77 15.32 -7.26 13.99
CA VAL A 77 16.32 -6.29 14.47
C VAL A 77 17.67 -6.62 13.86
N CYS A 78 18.41 -5.60 13.42
CA CYS A 78 19.80 -5.67 13.01
C CYS A 78 20.53 -4.36 13.37
N ASP A 79 21.82 -4.27 13.07
CA ASP A 79 22.63 -3.07 13.37
C ASP A 79 22.09 -1.79 12.70
N ALA A 80 21.34 -1.89 11.63
CA ALA A 80 20.74 -0.76 10.92
C ALA A 80 19.41 -0.30 11.54
N GLY A 81 18.87 -1.03 12.54
CA GLY A 81 17.58 -0.77 13.17
C GLY A 81 16.66 -1.98 13.15
N GLY A 82 15.36 -1.76 13.37
CA GLY A 82 14.39 -2.85 13.41
C GLY A 82 13.09 -2.50 12.67
N ARG A 83 12.29 -3.54 12.38
CA ARG A 83 10.95 -3.41 11.80
C ARG A 83 9.99 -4.46 12.34
N GLU A 84 8.82 -4.01 12.72
CA GLU A 84 7.66 -4.89 12.86
C GLU A 84 7.20 -5.35 11.48
N TYR A 85 6.66 -6.54 11.41
CA TYR A 85 6.10 -7.08 10.17
C TYR A 85 4.93 -8.02 10.44
N LEU A 86 4.08 -8.20 9.44
CA LEU A 86 3.15 -9.31 9.36
C LEU A 86 3.70 -10.33 8.36
N LYS A 87 3.54 -11.63 8.66
CA LYS A 87 3.97 -12.73 7.80
C LYS A 87 2.81 -13.68 7.54
N TYR A 88 2.49 -13.86 6.27
CA TYR A 88 1.55 -14.87 5.83
C TYR A 88 2.30 -16.10 5.35
N VAL A 89 2.02 -17.23 5.98
CA VAL A 89 2.53 -18.55 5.59
C VAL A 89 1.34 -19.35 5.08
N PRO A 90 1.27 -19.63 3.78
CA PRO A 90 0.14 -20.34 3.20
C PRO A 90 0.10 -21.80 3.63
N ALA A 91 -1.09 -22.37 3.72
CA ALA A 91 -1.28 -23.80 3.99
C ALA A 91 -0.59 -24.67 2.94
N SER A 92 -0.56 -24.21 1.70
CA SER A 92 0.10 -24.88 0.57
C SER A 92 1.63 -25.00 0.71
N ALA A 93 2.25 -24.20 1.60
CA ALA A 93 3.69 -24.26 1.87
C ALA A 93 4.07 -25.18 3.05
N ALA A 94 3.16 -26.04 3.51
CA ALA A 94 3.43 -26.98 4.62
C ALA A 94 4.64 -27.90 4.37
N ASN A 95 4.97 -28.20 3.12
CA ASN A 95 6.10 -29.01 2.69
C ASN A 95 7.23 -28.19 2.03
N GLY A 96 7.38 -26.94 2.43
CA GLY A 96 8.35 -26.00 1.90
C GLY A 96 7.73 -24.92 1.01
N ALA A 97 8.23 -23.70 1.17
CA ALA A 97 7.82 -22.57 0.37
C ALA A 97 8.53 -22.55 -1.00
N ALA A 98 7.89 -21.98 -2.01
CA ALA A 98 8.53 -21.74 -3.31
C ALA A 98 9.38 -20.44 -3.30
N GLY A 99 9.19 -19.57 -2.32
CA GLY A 99 9.92 -18.33 -2.14
C GLY A 99 9.23 -17.36 -1.20
N VAL A 100 9.86 -16.20 -1.02
CA VAL A 100 9.40 -15.12 -0.16
C VAL A 100 9.17 -13.86 -0.99
N ILE A 101 8.04 -13.20 -0.80
CA ILE A 101 7.76 -11.89 -1.38
C ILE A 101 7.58 -10.88 -0.25
N MET A 102 8.31 -9.78 -0.34
CA MET A 102 8.17 -8.64 0.57
C MET A 102 7.29 -7.57 -0.06
N MET A 103 6.21 -7.21 0.62
CA MET A 103 5.21 -6.26 0.17
C MET A 103 5.31 -4.96 0.97
N LEU A 104 5.80 -3.89 0.35
CA LEU A 104 5.97 -2.58 0.98
C LEU A 104 4.73 -1.71 0.76
N HIS A 105 4.04 -1.37 1.84
CA HIS A 105 2.83 -0.54 1.79
C HIS A 105 3.13 0.92 1.40
N GLY A 106 2.12 1.67 0.98
CA GLY A 106 2.23 3.10 0.69
C GLY A 106 2.21 3.97 1.95
N CYS A 107 2.45 5.27 1.77
CA CYS A 107 2.30 6.26 2.85
C CYS A 107 0.92 6.17 3.50
N THR A 108 0.85 6.39 4.79
CA THR A 108 -0.39 6.35 5.61
C THR A 108 -1.11 4.99 5.66
N GLN A 109 -0.60 3.97 4.98
CA GLN A 109 -1.12 2.60 5.04
C GLN A 109 -0.44 1.80 6.15
N ASN A 110 -1.00 0.64 6.44
CA ASN A 110 -0.40 -0.39 7.28
C ASN A 110 -0.34 -1.74 6.56
N GLY A 111 0.38 -2.70 7.12
CA GLY A 111 0.57 -4.02 6.50
C GLY A 111 -0.72 -4.82 6.36
N ALA A 112 -1.66 -4.71 7.31
CA ALA A 112 -2.92 -5.44 7.28
C ALA A 112 -3.87 -4.92 6.18
N ASP A 113 -4.05 -3.60 6.09
CA ASP A 113 -4.85 -2.98 5.03
C ASP A 113 -4.25 -3.26 3.64
N PHE A 114 -2.92 -3.28 3.55
CA PHE A 114 -2.21 -3.57 2.31
C PHE A 114 -2.37 -5.04 1.89
N ALA A 115 -2.34 -5.98 2.84
CA ALA A 115 -2.60 -7.40 2.57
C ALA A 115 -4.00 -7.62 2.00
N VAL A 116 -5.03 -7.01 2.62
CA VAL A 116 -6.42 -7.08 2.15
C VAL A 116 -6.56 -6.45 0.76
N GLY A 117 -6.02 -5.23 0.58
CA GLY A 117 -6.17 -4.47 -0.66
C GLY A 117 -5.50 -5.13 -1.86
N THR A 118 -4.34 -5.76 -1.65
CA THR A 118 -3.57 -6.42 -2.74
C THR A 118 -4.01 -7.85 -3.00
N ARG A 119 -4.69 -8.51 -2.04
CA ARG A 119 -5.07 -9.92 -2.08
C ARG A 119 -3.88 -10.88 -2.32
N MET A 120 -2.68 -10.48 -1.92
CA MET A 120 -1.46 -11.27 -2.12
C MET A 120 -1.49 -12.60 -1.34
N ASN A 121 -2.22 -12.66 -0.21
CA ASN A 121 -2.39 -13.90 0.53
C ASN A 121 -3.11 -14.99 -0.29
N ALA A 122 -4.09 -14.61 -1.14
CA ALA A 122 -4.76 -15.56 -2.02
C ALA A 122 -3.82 -16.10 -3.12
N LEU A 123 -2.93 -15.26 -3.65
CA LEU A 123 -1.88 -15.69 -4.59
C LEU A 123 -0.81 -16.54 -3.89
N ALA A 124 -0.51 -16.23 -2.64
CA ALA A 124 0.40 -17.01 -1.81
C ALA A 124 -0.03 -18.49 -1.72
N GLU A 125 -1.32 -18.75 -1.49
CA GLU A 125 -1.87 -20.11 -1.48
C GLU A 125 -1.70 -20.85 -2.81
N GLN A 126 -1.87 -20.14 -3.92
CA GLN A 126 -1.77 -20.76 -5.27
C GLN A 126 -0.32 -21.11 -5.63
N HIS A 127 0.65 -20.32 -5.13
CA HIS A 127 2.05 -20.40 -5.57
C HIS A 127 3.01 -20.87 -4.48
N ARG A 128 2.52 -21.24 -3.29
CA ARG A 128 3.32 -21.62 -2.11
C ARG A 128 4.34 -20.53 -1.72
N LEU A 129 3.92 -19.28 -1.76
CA LEU A 129 4.77 -18.12 -1.47
C LEU A 129 4.51 -17.62 -0.05
N ILE A 130 5.57 -17.32 0.68
CA ILE A 130 5.45 -16.60 1.94
C ILE A 130 5.39 -15.11 1.62
N ILE A 131 4.43 -14.40 2.21
CA ILE A 131 4.30 -12.96 2.04
C ILE A 131 4.67 -12.26 3.34
N VAL A 132 5.56 -11.30 3.24
CA VAL A 132 6.01 -10.47 4.37
C VAL A 132 5.59 -9.03 4.11
N TYR A 133 4.91 -8.43 5.10
CA TYR A 133 4.46 -7.05 5.07
C TYR A 133 5.18 -6.27 6.17
N PRO A 134 6.37 -5.71 5.90
CA PRO A 134 7.07 -4.88 6.87
C PRO A 134 6.25 -3.61 7.15
N ARG A 135 6.34 -3.11 8.37
CA ARG A 135 5.62 -1.93 8.81
C ARG A 135 6.57 -0.75 8.95
N GLN A 136 6.29 0.35 8.26
CA GLN A 136 6.97 1.60 8.54
C GLN A 136 6.32 2.30 9.72
N SER A 137 7.11 2.59 10.75
CA SER A 137 6.60 3.24 11.95
C SER A 137 6.44 4.75 11.76
N ARG A 138 5.52 5.36 12.52
CA ARG A 138 5.40 6.81 12.58
C ARG A 138 6.59 7.47 13.29
N GLY A 139 7.34 6.73 14.08
CA GLY A 139 8.58 7.19 14.71
C GLY A 139 9.70 7.38 13.70
N ASP A 140 9.76 6.54 12.66
CA ASP A 140 10.76 6.63 11.60
C ASP A 140 10.34 7.62 10.49
N ASN A 141 9.03 7.75 10.24
CA ASN A 141 8.46 8.72 9.32
C ASN A 141 7.02 9.05 9.72
N ALA A 142 6.73 10.34 9.95
CA ALA A 142 5.44 10.82 10.47
C ALA A 142 4.21 10.39 9.63
N GLN A 143 4.41 10.16 8.34
CA GLN A 143 3.37 9.67 7.41
C GLN A 143 3.49 8.17 7.10
N SER A 144 4.34 7.44 7.84
CA SER A 144 4.63 6.04 7.58
C SER A 144 5.06 5.77 6.12
N CYS A 145 5.74 6.72 5.48
CA CYS A 145 6.34 6.55 4.17
C CYS A 145 7.72 5.89 4.32
N TRP A 146 8.09 5.06 3.36
CA TRP A 146 9.46 4.58 3.25
C TRP A 146 10.39 5.75 2.92
N ASN A 147 11.56 5.81 3.56
CA ASN A 147 12.49 6.95 3.46
C ASN A 147 13.41 6.87 2.22
N TRP A 148 12.90 6.34 1.10
CA TRP A 148 13.62 6.13 -0.15
C TRP A 148 14.33 7.39 -0.68
N PHE A 149 13.89 8.57 -0.31
CA PHE A 149 14.48 9.87 -0.69
C PHE A 149 15.67 10.26 0.18
N SER A 150 15.87 9.60 1.33
CA SER A 150 17.01 9.87 2.23
C SER A 150 18.30 9.26 1.68
N PRO A 151 19.40 10.00 1.55
CA PRO A 151 20.66 9.44 1.05
C PRO A 151 21.20 8.25 1.88
N GLY A 152 20.87 8.17 3.18
CA GLY A 152 21.20 7.05 4.05
C GLY A 152 20.49 5.77 3.64
N ASP A 153 19.25 5.91 3.14
CA ASP A 153 18.36 4.82 2.74
C ASP A 153 18.45 4.46 1.24
N GLN A 154 19.43 5.01 0.53
CA GLN A 154 19.70 4.69 -0.87
C GLN A 154 20.94 3.81 -1.07
N ARG A 155 21.53 3.30 0.01
CA ARG A 155 22.79 2.55 -0.05
C ARG A 155 22.61 1.12 0.44
N ARG A 156 23.21 0.19 -0.29
CA ARG A 156 23.28 -1.22 0.14
C ARG A 156 23.95 -1.33 1.52
N GLY A 157 23.38 -2.14 2.40
CA GLY A 157 23.93 -2.44 3.73
C GLY A 157 23.73 -1.34 4.77
N ARG A 158 22.89 -0.34 4.51
CA ARG A 158 22.57 0.74 5.45
C ARG A 158 21.08 1.06 5.44
N GLY A 159 20.58 1.64 6.56
CA GLY A 159 19.22 2.14 6.71
C GLY A 159 18.14 1.11 6.38
N GLU A 160 17.03 1.56 5.84
CA GLU A 160 15.90 0.70 5.50
C GLU A 160 16.25 -0.46 4.54
N PRO A 161 17.07 -0.27 3.48
CA PRO A 161 17.47 -1.40 2.64
C PRO A 161 18.18 -2.52 3.38
N ALA A 162 19.01 -2.21 4.39
CA ALA A 162 19.68 -3.23 5.18
C ALA A 162 18.70 -4.01 6.07
N ILE A 163 17.76 -3.30 6.70
CA ILE A 163 16.72 -3.91 7.53
C ILE A 163 15.85 -4.85 6.69
N LEU A 164 15.35 -4.37 5.54
CA LEU A 164 14.50 -5.14 4.66
C LEU A 164 15.20 -6.36 4.05
N ALA A 165 16.45 -6.20 3.63
CA ALA A 165 17.23 -7.32 3.10
C ALA A 165 17.58 -8.35 4.18
N GLY A 166 17.88 -7.91 5.40
CA GLY A 166 18.11 -8.78 6.56
C GLY A 166 16.86 -9.58 6.91
N LEU A 167 15.72 -8.92 7.00
CA LEU A 167 14.43 -9.56 7.24
C LEU A 167 14.10 -10.61 6.16
N ALA A 168 14.27 -10.26 4.89
CA ALA A 168 14.04 -11.20 3.78
C ALA A 168 14.92 -12.45 3.92
N SER A 169 16.19 -12.25 4.26
CA SER A 169 17.16 -13.35 4.44
C SER A 169 16.82 -14.24 5.64
N GLU A 170 16.32 -13.65 6.74
CA GLU A 170 15.89 -14.41 7.91
C GLU A 170 14.70 -15.29 7.59
N ILE A 171 13.65 -14.68 7.02
CA ILE A 171 12.42 -15.41 6.65
C ILE A 171 12.72 -16.52 5.65
N SER A 172 13.60 -16.30 4.66
CA SER A 172 13.98 -17.35 3.71
C SER A 172 14.64 -18.54 4.39
N ARG A 173 15.59 -18.30 5.32
CA ARG A 173 16.27 -19.37 6.06
C ARG A 173 15.34 -20.17 6.97
N ASP A 174 14.32 -19.54 7.52
CA ASP A 174 13.37 -20.20 8.43
C ASP A 174 12.39 -21.12 7.70
N HIS A 175 12.33 -21.02 6.37
CA HIS A 175 11.35 -21.71 5.54
C HIS A 175 11.93 -22.49 4.34
N ASP A 176 13.26 -22.63 4.29
CA ASP A 176 13.98 -23.53 3.36
C ASP A 176 13.86 -25.05 3.77
#